data_c70be7b478cf645b3deb445c15b798dd
#
_entry.id   c70be7b478cf645b3deb445c15b798dd
#
_cell.length_a   1.000
_cell.length_b   1.000
_cell.length_c   1.000
_cell.angle_alpha   90.00
_cell.angle_beta   90.00
_cell.angle_gamma   90.00
#
_symmetry.space_group_name_H-M   'P 1'
#
loop_
_entity.id
_entity.type
_entity.pdbx_description
1 polymer ?
#
loop_
_entity_poly.entity_id
_entity_poly.type
_entity_poly.pdbx_seq_one_letter_code
_entity_poly.pdbx_strand_id
1 'polypeptide(L)'
;MDTFVLGVVLFTAIVLVLVTVIMFARSKLVSSGDVTITINDDVKINVPAGGKLLQTLAAQKYFVPSACGGGGTCGQCRVRVHSGGGSILPTEESHITRRDATHGDRLSCQVAVKQDMSIEVPVEVFGVRKWQCTVRSNENVATFIKALVLELPEGENVNFRAGGYIQIEAPAHELKYSEFDIEEEYREDWDRFNLWQYESVVTEPVERAYSMANYPEEKGIIMLNVRVASPPPGTAHIPPGKMSSYIFNLKPGDKVTISGPYGEFFARDTDKEMVFIGGGAGMAPMRSHIFDQLKRLGTDRKITFWYGARSKREMFFVEDFDRLAAENPNFTWHVALSDALPEDNWTGYTGFIHNVLYEQYLRDHPAPEACEFYMCGPPIMNQSVINMLLDLGVDREDIMLDDFGG
;
A
#
# COMPACT_ATOMS: atom_id res chain seq x y z
N MET A 1 42.76 46.04 -17.91
CA MET A 1 41.72 45.43 -18.76
C MET A 1 42.14 44.03 -19.27
N ASP A 2 43.43 43.83 -19.52
CA ASP A 2 43.94 42.58 -20.09
C ASP A 2 43.91 41.40 -19.13
N THR A 3 44.17 41.60 -17.83
CA THR A 3 44.10 40.52 -16.83
C THR A 3 42.67 40.01 -16.56
N PHE A 4 41.67 40.87 -16.65
CA PHE A 4 40.25 40.48 -16.55
C PHE A 4 39.82 39.67 -17.75
N VAL A 5 40.15 40.14 -18.97
CA VAL A 5 39.83 39.42 -20.22
C VAL A 5 40.51 38.07 -20.24
N LEU A 6 41.80 38.00 -19.83
CA LEU A 6 42.52 36.72 -19.75
C LEU A 6 41.88 35.77 -18.74
N GLY A 7 41.42 36.27 -17.58
CA GLY A 7 40.71 35.48 -16.60
C GLY A 7 39.40 34.89 -17.14
N VAL A 8 38.61 35.70 -17.84
CA VAL A 8 37.35 35.24 -18.48
C VAL A 8 37.60 34.19 -19.53
N VAL A 9 38.60 34.40 -20.39
CA VAL A 9 38.96 33.45 -21.47
C VAL A 9 39.44 32.12 -20.87
N LEU A 10 40.30 32.15 -19.86
CA LEU A 10 40.81 30.96 -19.19
C LEU A 10 39.68 30.19 -18.50
N PHE A 11 38.81 30.87 -17.78
CA PHE A 11 37.66 30.27 -17.13
C PHE A 11 36.72 29.60 -18.13
N THR A 12 36.39 30.31 -19.22
CA THR A 12 35.52 29.77 -20.27
C THR A 12 36.16 28.55 -20.94
N ALA A 13 37.49 28.58 -21.21
CA ALA A 13 38.18 27.44 -21.77
C ALA A 13 38.15 26.21 -20.84
N ILE A 14 38.37 26.41 -19.53
CA ILE A 14 38.27 25.32 -18.54
C ILE A 14 36.85 24.71 -18.51
N VAL A 15 35.82 25.55 -18.49
CA VAL A 15 34.42 25.09 -18.49
C VAL A 15 34.12 24.30 -19.77
N LEU A 16 34.52 24.77 -20.92
CA LEU A 16 34.33 24.08 -22.19
C LEU A 16 35.05 22.72 -22.22
N VAL A 17 36.27 22.65 -21.71
CA VAL A 17 37.01 21.39 -21.61
C VAL A 17 36.28 20.43 -20.67
N LEU A 18 35.84 20.88 -19.50
CA LEU A 18 35.07 20.05 -18.55
C LEU A 18 33.78 19.55 -19.17
N VAL A 19 33.00 20.41 -19.83
CA VAL A 19 31.76 20.03 -20.52
C VAL A 19 32.06 18.99 -21.62
N THR A 20 33.12 19.18 -22.40
CA THR A 20 33.51 18.24 -23.46
C THR A 20 33.90 16.88 -22.87
N VAL A 21 34.66 16.87 -21.78
CA VAL A 21 35.05 15.64 -21.08
C VAL A 21 33.83 14.92 -20.55
N ILE A 22 32.91 15.66 -19.90
CA ILE A 22 31.66 15.09 -19.36
C ILE A 22 30.79 14.53 -20.52
N MET A 23 30.62 15.28 -21.61
CA MET A 23 29.85 14.82 -22.78
C MET A 23 30.48 13.58 -23.41
N PHE A 24 31.80 13.55 -23.53
CA PHE A 24 32.50 12.37 -24.05
C PHE A 24 32.37 11.17 -23.11
N ALA A 25 32.58 11.36 -21.81
CA ALA A 25 32.39 10.33 -20.81
C ALA A 25 30.95 9.80 -20.84
N ARG A 26 29.95 10.70 -20.88
CA ARG A 26 28.54 10.34 -21.01
C ARG A 26 28.25 9.52 -22.26
N SER A 27 28.79 9.91 -23.41
CA SER A 27 28.59 9.17 -24.69
C SER A 27 29.22 7.76 -24.69
N LYS A 28 30.19 7.50 -23.81
CA LYS A 28 30.85 6.19 -23.69
C LYS A 28 30.29 5.35 -22.54
N LEU A 29 29.82 6.01 -21.45
CA LEU A 29 29.38 5.33 -20.23
C LEU A 29 27.87 5.13 -20.17
N VAL A 30 27.10 5.99 -20.85
CA VAL A 30 25.63 5.85 -20.88
C VAL A 30 25.27 5.03 -22.11
N SER A 31 24.65 3.89 -21.89
CA SER A 31 24.10 3.08 -22.98
C SER A 31 23.09 3.92 -23.76
N SER A 32 23.28 4.05 -25.05
CA SER A 32 22.38 4.75 -25.95
C SER A 32 21.95 3.79 -27.08
N GLY A 33 20.67 3.84 -27.43
CA GLY A 33 20.07 2.95 -28.43
C GLY A 33 18.91 2.15 -27.79
N ASP A 34 18.29 1.36 -28.64
CA ASP A 34 17.22 0.45 -28.22
C ASP A 34 17.81 -0.89 -27.77
N VAL A 35 17.21 -1.47 -26.78
CA VAL A 35 17.52 -2.79 -26.22
C VAL A 35 16.29 -3.67 -26.27
N THR A 36 16.48 -4.96 -26.38
CA THR A 36 15.40 -5.95 -26.39
C THR A 36 15.25 -6.55 -24.99
N ILE A 37 14.04 -6.49 -24.43
CA ILE A 37 13.69 -7.22 -23.22
C ILE A 37 12.81 -8.39 -23.62
N THR A 38 13.25 -9.62 -23.34
CA THR A 38 12.46 -10.83 -23.49
C THR A 38 11.80 -11.15 -22.16
N ILE A 39 10.46 -11.22 -22.15
CA ILE A 39 9.64 -11.46 -20.96
C ILE A 39 9.07 -12.89 -21.06
N ASN A 40 9.28 -13.71 -20.03
CA ASN A 40 8.77 -15.08 -19.90
C ASN A 40 9.06 -15.94 -21.14
N ASP A 41 10.23 -15.74 -21.79
CA ASP A 41 10.72 -16.42 -22.98
C ASP A 41 9.85 -16.27 -24.25
N ASP A 42 8.73 -15.56 -24.18
CA ASP A 42 7.73 -15.44 -25.24
C ASP A 42 7.61 -14.01 -25.80
N VAL A 43 7.47 -13.03 -24.93
CA VAL A 43 7.20 -11.64 -25.33
C VAL A 43 8.51 -10.86 -25.49
N LYS A 44 8.72 -10.24 -26.66
CA LYS A 44 9.87 -9.36 -26.91
C LYS A 44 9.43 -7.92 -27.09
N ILE A 45 10.00 -7.03 -26.30
CA ILE A 45 9.76 -5.58 -26.37
C ILE A 45 11.08 -4.86 -26.68
N ASN A 46 11.04 -3.87 -27.56
CA ASN A 46 12.17 -2.99 -27.86
C ASN A 46 11.96 -1.65 -27.15
N VAL A 47 12.90 -1.26 -26.31
CA VAL A 47 12.80 -0.09 -25.46
C VAL A 47 14.10 0.71 -25.44
N PRO A 48 14.06 2.04 -25.22
CA PRO A 48 15.25 2.83 -25.04
C PRO A 48 16.07 2.39 -23.83
N ALA A 49 17.39 2.27 -23.99
CA ALA A 49 18.28 2.04 -22.86
C ALA A 49 18.34 3.26 -21.93
N GLY A 50 18.64 3.03 -20.64
CA GLY A 50 18.93 4.08 -19.65
C GLY A 50 17.90 4.24 -18.54
N GLY A 51 16.72 3.64 -18.67
CA GLY A 51 15.67 3.67 -17.63
C GLY A 51 15.85 2.60 -16.55
N LYS A 52 15.00 2.65 -15.54
CA LYS A 52 14.82 1.55 -14.59
C LYS A 52 13.81 0.54 -15.15
N LEU A 53 14.02 -0.75 -14.87
CA LEU A 53 13.19 -1.82 -15.43
C LEU A 53 11.70 -1.67 -15.05
N LEU A 54 11.41 -1.27 -13.83
CA LEU A 54 10.02 -1.04 -13.38
C LEU A 54 9.29 -0.03 -14.28
N GLN A 55 9.86 1.16 -14.47
CA GLN A 55 9.26 2.20 -15.30
C GLN A 55 9.23 1.82 -16.79
N THR A 56 10.25 1.11 -17.25
CA THR A 56 10.33 0.63 -18.62
C THR A 56 9.20 -0.38 -18.91
N LEU A 57 8.96 -1.32 -17.99
CA LEU A 57 7.86 -2.29 -18.09
C LEU A 57 6.50 -1.59 -18.05
N ALA A 58 6.32 -0.65 -17.12
CA ALA A 58 5.07 0.13 -16.98
C ALA A 58 4.74 0.91 -18.25
N ALA A 59 5.75 1.52 -18.92
CA ALA A 59 5.57 2.21 -20.20
C ALA A 59 5.08 1.25 -21.31
N GLN A 60 5.39 -0.03 -21.20
CA GLN A 60 4.93 -1.09 -22.11
C GLN A 60 3.66 -1.81 -21.62
N LYS A 61 2.98 -1.25 -20.60
CA LYS A 61 1.73 -1.77 -19.97
C LYS A 61 1.92 -3.09 -19.19
N TYR A 62 3.14 -3.40 -18.78
CA TYR A 62 3.43 -4.48 -17.83
C TYR A 62 3.62 -3.85 -16.45
N PHE A 63 2.56 -3.90 -15.61
CA PHE A 63 2.54 -3.21 -14.33
C PHE A 63 2.97 -4.16 -13.21
N VAL A 64 4.27 -4.14 -12.89
CA VAL A 64 4.82 -4.90 -11.77
C VAL A 64 4.45 -4.20 -10.45
N PRO A 65 4.01 -4.95 -9.42
CA PRO A 65 3.63 -4.38 -8.12
C PRO A 65 4.73 -3.51 -7.51
N SER A 66 4.38 -2.35 -6.96
CA SER A 66 5.36 -1.47 -6.29
C SER A 66 4.67 -0.54 -5.28
N ALA A 67 4.43 -0.99 -4.06
CA ALA A 67 3.76 -0.19 -3.02
C ALA A 67 4.50 1.11 -2.68
N CYS A 68 5.83 1.13 -2.77
CA CYS A 68 6.65 2.33 -2.52
C CYS A 68 6.80 3.25 -3.74
N GLY A 69 6.19 2.91 -4.90
CA GLY A 69 6.33 3.68 -6.14
C GLY A 69 7.75 3.65 -6.72
N GLY A 70 8.49 2.56 -6.52
CA GLY A 70 9.84 2.40 -7.06
C GLY A 70 10.97 2.88 -6.14
N GLY A 71 10.67 3.23 -4.88
CA GLY A 71 11.65 3.68 -3.89
C GLY A 71 12.61 2.60 -3.36
N GLY A 72 12.37 1.32 -3.68
CA GLY A 72 13.21 0.20 -3.24
C GLY A 72 12.99 -0.25 -1.80
N THR A 73 11.92 0.20 -1.14
CA THR A 73 11.68 -0.03 0.30
C THR A 73 10.62 -1.08 0.61
N CYS A 74 9.79 -1.50 -0.36
CA CYS A 74 8.70 -2.46 -0.10
C CYS A 74 9.01 -3.90 -0.55
N GLY A 75 10.01 -4.12 -1.39
CA GLY A 75 10.37 -5.45 -1.88
C GLY A 75 9.39 -6.08 -2.89
N GLN A 76 8.26 -5.44 -3.20
CA GLN A 76 7.18 -6.06 -3.99
C GLN A 76 7.45 -6.14 -5.50
N CYS A 77 8.31 -5.24 -6.03
CA CYS A 77 8.60 -5.22 -7.47
C CYS A 77 9.59 -6.31 -7.90
N ARG A 78 9.43 -7.50 -7.32
CA ARG A 78 10.30 -8.65 -7.56
C ARG A 78 10.07 -9.24 -8.93
N VAL A 79 11.15 -9.45 -9.66
CA VAL A 79 11.21 -10.13 -10.97
C VAL A 79 12.43 -11.02 -11.00
N ARG A 80 12.42 -12.07 -11.81
CA ARG A 80 13.63 -12.88 -12.03
C ARG A 80 14.33 -12.39 -13.29
N VAL A 81 15.62 -12.08 -13.19
CA VAL A 81 16.44 -11.61 -14.30
C VAL A 81 17.44 -12.71 -14.66
N HIS A 82 17.23 -13.35 -15.81
CA HIS A 82 18.09 -14.42 -16.30
C HIS A 82 19.37 -13.87 -16.92
N SER A 83 19.28 -12.70 -17.58
CA SER A 83 20.43 -12.03 -18.19
C SER A 83 20.22 -10.52 -18.30
N GLY A 84 21.31 -9.76 -18.36
CA GLY A 84 21.29 -8.33 -18.66
C GLY A 84 21.05 -7.41 -17.46
N GLY A 85 20.73 -7.91 -16.28
CA GLY A 85 20.36 -7.10 -15.09
C GLY A 85 21.53 -6.57 -14.25
N GLY A 86 22.76 -6.96 -14.56
CA GLY A 86 23.93 -6.62 -13.72
C GLY A 86 23.93 -7.33 -12.37
N SER A 87 24.78 -6.88 -11.45
CA SER A 87 24.89 -7.42 -10.09
C SER A 87 23.80 -6.85 -9.16
N ILE A 88 23.47 -7.60 -8.10
CA ILE A 88 22.57 -7.13 -7.03
C ILE A 88 23.17 -5.88 -6.37
N LEU A 89 22.28 -4.96 -5.99
CA LEU A 89 22.67 -3.71 -5.33
C LEU A 89 22.45 -3.83 -3.79
N PRO A 90 23.22 -3.12 -2.97
CA PRO A 90 23.03 -3.12 -1.52
C PRO A 90 21.59 -2.75 -1.08
N THR A 91 20.90 -1.92 -1.87
CA THR A 91 19.50 -1.54 -1.64
C THR A 91 18.51 -2.68 -1.83
N GLU A 92 18.90 -3.75 -2.50
CA GLU A 92 18.06 -4.94 -2.72
C GLU A 92 18.28 -6.01 -1.64
N GLU A 93 19.42 -6.00 -0.95
CA GLU A 93 19.84 -7.05 -0.01
C GLU A 93 18.93 -7.16 1.23
N SER A 94 18.19 -6.09 1.57
CA SER A 94 17.19 -6.12 2.65
C SER A 94 15.92 -6.92 2.27
N HIS A 95 15.68 -7.13 0.98
CA HIS A 95 14.47 -7.78 0.46
C HIS A 95 14.75 -9.05 -0.34
N ILE A 96 15.95 -9.19 -0.87
CA ILE A 96 16.37 -10.34 -1.69
C ILE A 96 17.44 -11.11 -0.91
N THR A 97 17.15 -12.36 -0.55
CA THR A 97 18.13 -13.18 0.13
C THR A 97 19.29 -13.56 -0.82
N ARG A 98 20.45 -13.96 -0.27
CA ARG A 98 21.56 -14.42 -1.11
C ARG A 98 21.18 -15.60 -2.00
N ARG A 99 20.32 -16.48 -1.49
CA ARG A 99 19.80 -17.62 -2.25
C ARG A 99 18.96 -17.15 -3.44
N ASP A 100 17.99 -16.23 -3.20
CA ASP A 100 17.13 -15.71 -4.25
C ASP A 100 17.94 -14.94 -5.31
N ALA A 101 18.93 -14.15 -4.88
CA ALA A 101 19.84 -13.47 -5.80
C ALA A 101 20.62 -14.43 -6.71
N THR A 102 21.01 -15.63 -6.22
CA THR A 102 21.64 -16.65 -7.06
C THR A 102 20.69 -17.30 -8.05
N HIS A 103 19.37 -17.24 -7.81
CA HIS A 103 18.34 -17.65 -8.76
C HIS A 103 17.93 -16.54 -9.72
N GLY A 104 18.53 -15.35 -9.61
CA GLY A 104 18.25 -14.22 -10.49
C GLY A 104 17.15 -13.27 -10.00
N ASP A 105 16.62 -13.45 -8.79
CA ASP A 105 15.58 -12.56 -8.26
C ASP A 105 16.15 -11.18 -7.98
N ARG A 106 15.46 -10.14 -8.44
CA ARG A 106 15.86 -8.74 -8.38
C ARG A 106 14.64 -7.84 -8.12
N LEU A 107 14.89 -6.64 -7.62
CA LEU A 107 13.87 -5.61 -7.57
C LEU A 107 13.88 -4.79 -8.88
N SER A 108 12.83 -4.89 -9.68
CA SER A 108 12.78 -4.20 -10.99
C SER A 108 12.99 -2.68 -10.90
N CYS A 109 12.61 -2.06 -9.77
CA CYS A 109 12.86 -0.64 -9.52
C CYS A 109 14.34 -0.31 -9.29
N GLN A 110 15.19 -1.30 -9.01
CA GLN A 110 16.64 -1.12 -8.82
C GLN A 110 17.45 -1.52 -10.07
N VAL A 111 16.90 -2.39 -10.91
CA VAL A 111 17.56 -2.85 -12.15
C VAL A 111 17.55 -1.75 -13.19
N ALA A 112 18.74 -1.44 -13.77
CA ALA A 112 18.88 -0.50 -14.85
C ALA A 112 18.88 -1.23 -16.23
N VAL A 113 18.08 -0.75 -17.16
CA VAL A 113 17.99 -1.26 -18.52
C VAL A 113 19.14 -0.68 -19.35
N LYS A 114 20.22 -1.45 -19.53
CA LYS A 114 21.44 -0.98 -20.23
C LYS A 114 21.81 -1.77 -21.48
N GLN A 115 21.26 -2.97 -21.59
CA GLN A 115 21.57 -3.94 -22.65
C GLN A 115 20.38 -4.88 -22.81
N ASP A 116 20.43 -5.77 -23.78
CA ASP A 116 19.42 -6.82 -23.94
C ASP A 116 19.27 -7.63 -22.65
N MET A 117 18.03 -7.94 -22.31
CA MET A 117 17.66 -8.62 -21.07
C MET A 117 16.71 -9.78 -21.33
N SER A 118 16.82 -10.83 -20.51
CA SER A 118 15.81 -11.88 -20.38
C SER A 118 15.31 -11.87 -18.93
N ILE A 119 13.99 -11.73 -18.77
CA ILE A 119 13.34 -11.61 -17.46
C ILE A 119 12.12 -12.52 -17.40
N GLU A 120 11.80 -12.95 -16.18
CA GLU A 120 10.53 -13.58 -15.85
C GLU A 120 9.76 -12.66 -14.89
N VAL A 121 8.53 -12.36 -15.26
CA VAL A 121 7.59 -11.61 -14.40
C VAL A 121 6.45 -12.53 -13.96
N PRO A 122 5.88 -12.32 -12.76
CA PRO A 122 4.71 -13.08 -12.31
C PRO A 122 3.57 -13.00 -13.33
N VAL A 123 2.85 -14.09 -13.53
CA VAL A 123 1.76 -14.16 -14.54
C VAL A 123 0.63 -13.18 -14.26
N GLU A 124 0.45 -12.81 -13.01
CA GLU A 124 -0.53 -11.83 -12.54
C GLU A 124 -0.31 -10.46 -13.16
N VAL A 125 0.94 -10.12 -13.49
CA VAL A 125 1.32 -8.84 -14.14
C VAL A 125 0.60 -8.65 -15.48
N PHE A 126 0.32 -9.73 -16.21
CA PHE A 126 -0.39 -9.67 -17.48
C PHE A 126 -1.89 -9.37 -17.34
N GLY A 127 -2.45 -9.54 -16.13
CA GLY A 127 -3.84 -9.22 -15.80
C GLY A 127 -4.06 -7.80 -15.30
N VAL A 128 -2.98 -7.08 -14.98
CA VAL A 128 -3.06 -5.71 -14.43
C VAL A 128 -3.47 -4.72 -15.53
N ARG A 129 -4.42 -3.84 -15.18
CA ARG A 129 -4.92 -2.77 -16.06
C ARG A 129 -4.85 -1.43 -15.35
N LYS A 130 -4.96 -0.36 -16.12
CA LYS A 130 -5.02 1.02 -15.62
C LYS A 130 -6.36 1.64 -15.97
N TRP A 131 -7.00 2.31 -15.00
CA TRP A 131 -8.28 2.99 -15.19
C TRP A 131 -8.21 4.43 -14.71
N GLN A 132 -8.94 5.29 -15.37
CA GLN A 132 -9.25 6.62 -14.87
C GLN A 132 -10.65 6.61 -14.23
N CYS A 133 -10.68 6.55 -12.91
CA CYS A 133 -11.89 6.51 -12.12
C CYS A 133 -12.41 7.91 -11.78
N THR A 134 -13.66 7.98 -11.35
CA THR A 134 -14.27 9.20 -10.81
C THR A 134 -14.49 9.03 -9.31
N VAL A 135 -14.13 10.03 -8.52
CA VAL A 135 -14.45 10.05 -7.09
C VAL A 135 -15.97 10.12 -6.93
N ARG A 136 -16.57 9.09 -6.34
CA ARG A 136 -17.99 9.05 -6.00
C ARG A 136 -18.25 9.73 -4.66
N SER A 137 -17.43 9.39 -3.65
CA SER A 137 -17.45 9.99 -2.31
C SER A 137 -16.08 9.89 -1.66
N ASN A 138 -15.79 10.77 -0.71
CA ASN A 138 -14.55 10.80 0.06
C ASN A 138 -14.82 11.40 1.44
N GLU A 139 -15.49 10.65 2.30
CA GLU A 139 -16.00 11.09 3.59
C GLU A 139 -15.14 10.57 4.74
N ASN A 140 -15.03 11.32 5.83
CA ASN A 140 -14.41 10.81 7.03
C ASN A 140 -15.27 9.69 7.62
N VAL A 141 -14.63 8.60 7.99
CA VAL A 141 -15.23 7.48 8.73
C VAL A 141 -14.63 7.34 10.12
N ALA A 142 -13.54 8.06 10.35
CA ALA A 142 -12.88 8.25 11.64
C ALA A 142 -12.08 9.55 11.59
N THR A 143 -11.60 10.01 12.74
CA THR A 143 -10.90 11.31 12.88
C THR A 143 -9.84 11.55 11.80
N PHE A 144 -9.07 10.53 11.47
CA PHE A 144 -7.95 10.61 10.54
C PHE A 144 -8.06 9.64 9.37
N ILE A 145 -9.25 9.07 9.11
CA ILE A 145 -9.47 8.09 8.06
C ILE A 145 -10.66 8.52 7.20
N LYS A 146 -10.45 8.55 5.88
CA LYS A 146 -11.51 8.70 4.90
C LYS A 146 -11.83 7.38 4.21
N ALA A 147 -13.12 7.16 3.94
CA ALA A 147 -13.59 6.16 3.01
C ALA A 147 -13.68 6.79 1.62
N LEU A 148 -12.70 6.50 0.78
CA LEU A 148 -12.70 6.91 -0.62
C LEU A 148 -13.41 5.85 -1.46
N VAL A 149 -14.47 6.25 -2.16
CA VAL A 149 -15.15 5.41 -3.14
C VAL A 149 -14.91 5.97 -4.54
N LEU A 150 -14.26 5.16 -5.35
CA LEU A 150 -13.97 5.44 -6.76
C LEU A 150 -14.95 4.66 -7.63
N GLU A 151 -15.53 5.32 -8.62
CA GLU A 151 -16.38 4.71 -9.64
C GLU A 151 -15.54 4.42 -10.89
N LEU A 152 -15.58 3.18 -11.35
CA LEU A 152 -14.91 2.76 -12.57
C LEU A 152 -15.62 3.32 -13.81
N PRO A 153 -14.97 3.41 -14.97
CA PRO A 153 -15.63 3.73 -16.22
C PRO A 153 -16.79 2.77 -16.49
N GLU A 154 -17.83 3.24 -17.18
CA GLU A 154 -19.03 2.47 -17.48
C GLU A 154 -18.70 1.13 -18.15
N GLY A 155 -19.26 0.05 -17.60
CA GLY A 155 -19.04 -1.32 -18.09
C GLY A 155 -17.73 -1.97 -17.64
N GLU A 156 -16.83 -1.24 -16.95
CA GLU A 156 -15.58 -1.79 -16.44
C GLU A 156 -15.75 -2.36 -15.02
N ASN A 157 -15.00 -3.42 -14.76
CA ASN A 157 -14.89 -4.04 -13.43
C ASN A 157 -13.44 -4.46 -13.18
N VAL A 158 -13.04 -4.42 -11.93
CA VAL A 158 -11.78 -5.00 -11.47
C VAL A 158 -12.07 -6.40 -10.95
N ASN A 159 -11.52 -7.41 -11.62
CA ASN A 159 -11.61 -8.79 -11.17
C ASN A 159 -10.46 -9.05 -10.20
N PHE A 160 -10.74 -9.15 -8.91
CA PHE A 160 -9.75 -9.32 -7.86
C PHE A 160 -10.18 -10.41 -6.86
N ARG A 161 -9.24 -10.83 -6.04
CA ARG A 161 -9.49 -11.63 -4.84
C ARG A 161 -9.54 -10.72 -3.62
N ALA A 162 -10.42 -11.01 -2.66
CA ALA A 162 -10.46 -10.29 -1.39
C ALA A 162 -9.08 -10.29 -0.71
N GLY A 163 -8.68 -9.16 -0.11
CA GLY A 163 -7.33 -8.90 0.37
C GLY A 163 -6.38 -8.32 -0.69
N GLY A 164 -6.84 -8.19 -1.94
CA GLY A 164 -6.09 -7.50 -2.98
C GLY A 164 -6.04 -5.99 -2.79
N TYR A 165 -5.11 -5.33 -3.48
CA TYR A 165 -4.91 -3.89 -3.45
C TYR A 165 -4.84 -3.29 -4.86
N ILE A 166 -5.01 -1.98 -4.93
CA ILE A 166 -4.75 -1.17 -6.13
C ILE A 166 -3.62 -0.18 -5.85
N GLN A 167 -3.02 0.35 -6.92
CA GLN A 167 -2.14 1.51 -6.82
C GLN A 167 -2.87 2.76 -7.29
N ILE A 168 -2.71 3.86 -6.55
CA ILE A 168 -3.19 5.20 -6.94
C ILE A 168 -2.00 6.01 -7.41
N GLU A 169 -2.21 6.74 -8.52
CA GLU A 169 -1.28 7.73 -9.04
C GLU A 169 -1.76 9.14 -8.63
N ALA A 170 -0.90 9.89 -7.95
CA ALA A 170 -1.08 11.30 -7.68
C ALA A 170 -0.15 12.12 -8.58
N PRO A 171 -0.65 13.16 -9.27
CA PRO A 171 0.19 14.10 -10.01
C PRO A 171 1.05 14.94 -9.05
N ALA A 172 1.98 15.71 -9.61
CA ALA A 172 2.62 16.78 -8.88
C ALA A 172 1.55 17.75 -8.33
N HIS A 173 1.67 18.13 -7.05
CA HIS A 173 0.68 18.96 -6.38
C HIS A 173 1.27 19.80 -5.25
N GLU A 174 0.57 20.86 -4.90
CA GLU A 174 0.78 21.66 -3.70
C GLU A 174 -0.58 21.81 -3.01
N LEU A 175 -0.72 21.23 -1.81
CA LEU A 175 -1.98 21.10 -1.09
C LEU A 175 -1.81 21.58 0.35
N LYS A 176 -2.79 22.32 0.85
CA LYS A 176 -2.85 22.79 2.24
C LYS A 176 -3.89 22.00 3.00
N TYR A 177 -3.55 21.52 4.19
CA TYR A 177 -4.48 20.80 5.05
C TYR A 177 -5.69 21.65 5.47
N SER A 178 -5.51 22.99 5.51
CA SER A 178 -6.61 23.93 5.76
C SER A 178 -7.71 23.93 4.70
N GLU A 179 -7.47 23.32 3.52
CA GLU A 179 -8.41 23.20 2.41
C GLU A 179 -9.12 21.85 2.37
N PHE A 180 -8.74 20.91 3.28
CA PHE A 180 -9.37 19.60 3.36
C PHE A 180 -10.79 19.71 3.92
N ASP A 181 -11.69 18.97 3.30
CA ASP A 181 -13.05 18.83 3.79
C ASP A 181 -13.09 17.78 4.90
N ILE A 182 -13.20 18.25 6.15
CA ILE A 182 -13.26 17.42 7.35
C ILE A 182 -14.57 17.72 8.05
N GLU A 183 -15.36 16.69 8.32
CA GLU A 183 -16.64 16.78 8.99
C GLU A 183 -16.50 17.37 10.40
N GLU A 184 -17.52 18.15 10.83
CA GLU A 184 -17.48 18.94 12.06
C GLU A 184 -17.13 18.13 13.30
N GLU A 185 -17.63 16.89 13.38
CA GLU A 185 -17.40 15.99 14.51
C GLU A 185 -15.93 15.60 14.72
N TYR A 186 -15.09 15.72 13.68
CA TYR A 186 -13.67 15.36 13.73
C TYR A 186 -12.73 16.56 13.88
N ARG A 187 -13.23 17.79 13.71
CA ARG A 187 -12.39 19.01 13.66
C ARG A 187 -11.68 19.32 14.95
N GLU A 188 -12.30 19.02 16.10
CA GLU A 188 -11.69 19.24 17.42
C GLU A 188 -10.32 18.57 17.57
N ASP A 189 -10.17 17.33 17.09
CA ASP A 189 -8.90 16.62 17.11
C ASP A 189 -7.89 17.22 16.10
N TRP A 190 -8.37 17.69 14.93
CA TRP A 190 -7.54 18.39 13.95
C TRP A 190 -7.00 19.70 14.51
N ASP A 191 -7.81 20.46 15.24
CA ASP A 191 -7.39 21.66 15.96
C ASP A 191 -6.40 21.32 17.08
N ARG A 192 -6.71 20.34 17.90
CA ARG A 192 -5.88 19.87 19.02
C ARG A 192 -4.49 19.45 18.59
N PHE A 193 -4.37 18.76 17.46
CA PHE A 193 -3.09 18.34 16.89
C PHE A 193 -2.49 19.38 15.94
N ASN A 194 -3.15 20.54 15.75
CA ASN A 194 -2.73 21.61 14.87
C ASN A 194 -2.40 21.13 13.44
N LEU A 195 -3.26 20.27 12.86
CA LEU A 195 -3.00 19.65 11.56
C LEU A 195 -3.17 20.62 10.39
N TRP A 196 -4.00 21.66 10.56
CA TRP A 196 -4.28 22.65 9.52
C TRP A 196 -3.05 23.42 9.01
N GLN A 197 -1.95 23.44 9.79
CA GLN A 197 -0.71 24.11 9.45
C GLN A 197 0.10 23.39 8.36
N TYR A 198 -0.17 22.13 8.08
CA TYR A 198 0.66 21.33 7.18
C TYR A 198 0.33 21.61 5.71
N GLU A 199 1.38 21.49 4.90
CA GLU A 199 1.32 21.58 3.45
C GLU A 199 2.03 20.36 2.84
N SER A 200 1.42 19.77 1.80
CA SER A 200 2.00 18.68 1.02
C SER A 200 2.46 19.20 -0.33
N VAL A 201 3.76 19.22 -0.56
CA VAL A 201 4.36 19.65 -1.83
C VAL A 201 5.00 18.46 -2.51
N VAL A 202 4.55 18.13 -3.71
CA VAL A 202 5.00 17.00 -4.51
C VAL A 202 5.32 17.49 -5.91
N THR A 203 6.59 17.39 -6.30
CA THR A 203 7.11 17.94 -7.57
C THR A 203 7.06 16.97 -8.73
N GLU A 204 6.89 15.67 -8.46
CA GLU A 204 6.83 14.61 -9.46
C GLU A 204 5.67 13.65 -9.13
N PRO A 205 5.04 13.01 -10.11
CA PRO A 205 3.99 12.02 -9.85
C PRO A 205 4.46 10.93 -8.90
N VAL A 206 3.58 10.50 -8.01
CA VAL A 206 3.83 9.41 -7.06
C VAL A 206 2.73 8.36 -7.13
N GLU A 207 3.10 7.11 -6.94
CA GLU A 207 2.16 5.98 -6.83
C GLU A 207 2.28 5.33 -5.46
N ARG A 208 1.13 4.90 -4.89
CA ARG A 208 1.08 4.13 -3.63
C ARG A 208 -0.01 3.08 -3.69
N ALA A 209 0.24 1.96 -3.00
CA ALA A 209 -0.69 0.87 -2.83
C ALA A 209 -1.70 1.14 -1.71
N TYR A 210 -2.95 0.72 -1.93
CA TYR A 210 -4.03 0.73 -0.95
C TYR A 210 -4.88 -0.52 -1.07
N SER A 211 -5.06 -1.25 0.02
CA SER A 211 -5.90 -2.44 0.07
C SER A 211 -7.36 -2.05 -0.12
N MET A 212 -8.06 -2.84 -0.95
CA MET A 212 -9.47 -2.62 -1.23
C MET A 212 -10.34 -3.02 -0.03
N ALA A 213 -11.29 -2.17 0.32
CA ALA A 213 -12.29 -2.43 1.36
C ALA A 213 -13.57 -3.07 0.80
N ASN A 214 -13.87 -2.85 -0.48
CA ASN A 214 -14.94 -3.57 -1.15
C ASN A 214 -14.54 -5.04 -1.40
N TYR A 215 -15.54 -5.93 -1.44
CA TYR A 215 -15.31 -7.32 -1.86
C TYR A 215 -15.68 -7.51 -3.34
N PRO A 216 -15.29 -8.61 -3.99
CA PRO A 216 -15.38 -8.77 -5.46
C PRO A 216 -16.77 -8.61 -6.08
N GLU A 217 -17.88 -8.79 -5.32
CA GLU A 217 -19.23 -8.60 -5.84
C GLU A 217 -19.76 -7.16 -5.72
N GLU A 218 -19.06 -6.26 -5.03
CA GLU A 218 -19.32 -4.82 -5.09
C GLU A 218 -18.68 -4.23 -6.36
N LYS A 219 -19.32 -4.53 -7.49
CA LYS A 219 -18.82 -4.24 -8.85
C LYS A 219 -18.94 -2.77 -9.23
N GLY A 220 -18.09 -2.33 -10.18
CA GLY A 220 -18.11 -0.96 -10.72
C GLY A 220 -17.47 0.08 -9.79
N ILE A 221 -17.03 -0.33 -8.60
CA ILE A 221 -16.39 0.56 -7.62
C ILE A 221 -15.09 -0.01 -7.05
N ILE A 222 -14.26 0.89 -6.55
CA ILE A 222 -13.16 0.60 -5.62
C ILE A 222 -13.38 1.42 -4.36
N MET A 223 -13.41 0.75 -3.22
CA MET A 223 -13.52 1.38 -1.90
C MET A 223 -12.20 1.23 -1.14
N LEU A 224 -11.71 2.31 -0.57
CA LEU A 224 -10.47 2.34 0.21
C LEU A 224 -10.71 3.01 1.55
N ASN A 225 -10.00 2.57 2.60
CA ASN A 225 -9.93 3.29 3.86
C ASN A 225 -8.53 3.88 4.01
N VAL A 226 -8.43 5.19 3.91
CA VAL A 226 -7.14 5.89 3.85
C VAL A 226 -6.93 6.75 5.08
N ARG A 227 -5.89 6.44 5.84
CA ARG A 227 -5.47 7.28 6.96
C ARG A 227 -4.53 8.38 6.46
N VAL A 228 -4.75 9.62 6.91
CA VAL A 228 -3.81 10.71 6.66
C VAL A 228 -2.50 10.45 7.43
N ALA A 229 -1.38 10.51 6.73
CA ALA A 229 -0.06 10.40 7.33
C ALA A 229 0.45 11.80 7.68
N SER A 230 0.02 12.33 8.82
CA SER A 230 0.53 13.57 9.38
C SER A 230 1.86 13.38 10.10
N PRO A 231 2.76 14.38 10.13
CA PRO A 231 3.96 14.33 10.96
C PRO A 231 3.61 14.10 12.43
N PRO A 232 4.39 13.29 13.16
CA PRO A 232 4.21 13.15 14.60
C PRO A 232 4.35 14.51 15.31
N PRO A 233 3.66 14.75 16.43
CA PRO A 233 3.78 15.99 17.20
C PRO A 233 5.24 16.30 17.53
N GLY A 234 5.66 17.55 17.32
CA GLY A 234 7.04 18.00 17.56
C GLY A 234 8.05 17.67 16.44
N THR A 235 7.65 17.05 15.35
CA THR A 235 8.51 16.68 14.21
C THR A 235 8.16 17.46 12.94
N ALA A 236 8.00 18.78 13.05
CA ALA A 236 7.61 19.65 11.92
C ALA A 236 8.57 19.62 10.70
N HIS A 237 9.76 19.04 10.86
CA HIS A 237 10.72 18.82 9.78
C HIS A 237 10.42 17.59 8.91
N ILE A 238 9.52 16.70 9.36
CA ILE A 238 9.05 15.55 8.60
C ILE A 238 7.89 16.02 7.72
N PRO A 239 7.94 15.83 6.39
CA PRO A 239 6.83 16.23 5.53
C PRO A 239 5.62 15.31 5.72
N PRO A 240 4.40 15.81 5.49
CA PRO A 240 3.20 14.98 5.43
C PRO A 240 3.28 13.89 4.35
N GLY A 241 2.49 12.83 4.51
CA GLY A 241 2.39 11.77 3.52
C GLY A 241 1.83 12.28 2.19
N LYS A 242 2.61 12.15 1.13
CA LYS A 242 2.30 12.69 -0.20
C LYS A 242 0.96 12.19 -0.75
N MET A 243 0.75 10.87 -0.78
CA MET A 243 -0.45 10.25 -1.35
C MET A 243 -1.67 10.43 -0.44
N SER A 244 -1.52 10.25 0.86
CA SER A 244 -2.65 10.42 1.79
C SER A 244 -3.15 11.87 1.82
N SER A 245 -2.26 12.85 1.68
CA SER A 245 -2.65 14.27 1.53
C SER A 245 -3.41 14.51 0.22
N TYR A 246 -2.96 13.93 -0.89
CA TYR A 246 -3.66 13.98 -2.16
C TYR A 246 -5.08 13.40 -2.03
N ILE A 247 -5.21 12.21 -1.44
CA ILE A 247 -6.50 11.54 -1.25
C ILE A 247 -7.43 12.39 -0.36
N PHE A 248 -6.92 12.97 0.73
CA PHE A 248 -7.74 13.79 1.63
C PHE A 248 -8.30 15.06 0.96
N ASN A 249 -7.62 15.56 -0.08
CA ASN A 249 -8.06 16.71 -0.85
C ASN A 249 -9.08 16.38 -1.95
N LEU A 250 -9.22 15.11 -2.34
CA LEU A 250 -10.13 14.70 -3.43
C LEU A 250 -11.59 15.00 -3.08
N LYS A 251 -12.34 15.43 -4.09
CA LYS A 251 -13.78 15.75 -3.99
C LYS A 251 -14.58 14.91 -4.98
N PRO A 252 -15.87 14.68 -4.70
CA PRO A 252 -16.76 14.02 -5.66
C PRO A 252 -16.68 14.67 -7.06
N GLY A 253 -16.51 13.83 -8.09
CA GLY A 253 -16.31 14.26 -9.48
C GLY A 253 -14.87 14.32 -9.95
N ASP A 254 -13.89 14.38 -9.04
CA ASP A 254 -12.46 14.36 -9.40
C ASP A 254 -12.08 13.08 -10.11
N LYS A 255 -11.05 13.16 -10.97
CA LYS A 255 -10.51 12.01 -11.69
C LYS A 255 -9.25 11.48 -11.01
N VAL A 256 -9.22 10.18 -10.82
CA VAL A 256 -8.12 9.47 -10.17
C VAL A 256 -7.68 8.32 -11.06
N THR A 257 -6.39 8.24 -11.31
CA THR A 257 -5.81 7.11 -12.04
C THR A 257 -5.42 6.00 -11.05
N ILE A 258 -5.90 4.80 -11.32
CA ILE A 258 -5.55 3.60 -10.56
C ILE A 258 -5.00 2.52 -11.47
N SER A 259 -4.21 1.61 -10.91
CA SER A 259 -3.79 0.37 -11.56
C SER A 259 -4.00 -0.82 -10.63
N GLY A 260 -4.22 -1.99 -11.21
CA GLY A 260 -4.45 -3.22 -10.44
C GLY A 260 -5.13 -4.33 -11.23
N PRO A 261 -5.66 -5.35 -10.56
CA PRO A 261 -5.46 -5.64 -9.13
C PRO A 261 -4.07 -6.21 -8.84
N TYR A 262 -3.62 -6.06 -7.61
CA TYR A 262 -2.42 -6.69 -7.07
C TYR A 262 -2.76 -7.38 -5.74
N GLY A 263 -1.86 -8.21 -5.20
CA GLY A 263 -1.98 -8.72 -3.84
C GLY A 263 -1.40 -10.10 -3.64
N GLU A 264 -1.08 -10.37 -2.38
CA GLU A 264 -0.63 -11.67 -1.87
C GLU A 264 -1.36 -12.04 -0.56
N PHE A 265 -2.06 -11.09 0.04
CA PHE A 265 -2.78 -11.27 1.30
C PHE A 265 -4.15 -11.91 1.05
N PHE A 266 -4.14 -13.20 0.67
CA PHE A 266 -5.36 -13.92 0.34
C PHE A 266 -5.74 -14.93 1.41
N ALA A 267 -7.05 -15.14 1.60
CA ALA A 267 -7.54 -16.23 2.42
C ALA A 267 -7.10 -17.57 1.83
N ARG A 268 -6.67 -18.48 2.70
CA ARG A 268 -6.28 -19.84 2.33
C ARG A 268 -7.51 -20.72 2.15
N ASP A 269 -7.36 -21.69 1.27
CA ASP A 269 -8.38 -22.72 1.03
C ASP A 269 -8.17 -23.89 2.02
N THR A 270 -8.69 -23.73 3.22
CA THR A 270 -8.63 -24.69 4.33
C THR A 270 -9.95 -24.71 5.09
N ASP A 271 -10.12 -25.66 6.01
CA ASP A 271 -11.27 -25.72 6.92
C ASP A 271 -10.98 -25.10 8.30
N LYS A 272 -9.79 -24.51 8.51
CA LYS A 272 -9.40 -23.91 9.79
C LYS A 272 -10.30 -22.73 10.14
N GLU A 273 -10.49 -22.49 11.43
CA GLU A 273 -11.12 -21.26 11.93
C GLU A 273 -10.32 -20.03 11.49
N MET A 274 -11.03 -18.98 11.10
CA MET A 274 -10.44 -17.70 10.67
C MET A 274 -10.60 -16.65 11.77
N VAL A 275 -9.49 -16.13 12.27
CA VAL A 275 -9.46 -15.04 13.24
C VAL A 275 -8.91 -13.79 12.57
N PHE A 276 -9.78 -12.81 12.35
CA PHE A 276 -9.41 -11.52 11.76
C PHE A 276 -9.09 -10.51 12.86
N ILE A 277 -8.01 -9.74 12.71
CA ILE A 277 -7.61 -8.69 13.65
C ILE A 277 -7.35 -7.41 12.87
N GLY A 278 -8.10 -6.36 13.17
CA GLY A 278 -8.01 -5.08 12.47
C GLY A 278 -7.79 -3.89 13.41
N GLY A 279 -7.19 -2.83 12.88
CA GLY A 279 -7.08 -1.55 13.59
C GLY A 279 -6.92 -0.38 12.63
N GLY A 280 -7.70 0.70 12.84
CA GLY A 280 -7.67 1.86 11.97
C GLY A 280 -7.95 1.52 10.50
N ALA A 281 -7.13 1.99 9.57
CA ALA A 281 -7.27 1.73 8.13
C ALA A 281 -7.12 0.24 7.74
N GLY A 282 -6.58 -0.60 8.65
CA GLY A 282 -6.56 -2.06 8.48
C GLY A 282 -7.95 -2.70 8.41
N MET A 283 -9.00 -1.94 8.69
CA MET A 283 -10.38 -2.31 8.39
C MET A 283 -10.59 -2.68 6.92
N ALA A 284 -9.89 -2.04 5.98
CA ALA A 284 -10.11 -2.24 4.55
C ALA A 284 -9.98 -3.71 4.12
N PRO A 285 -8.82 -4.38 4.26
CA PRO A 285 -8.69 -5.78 3.87
C PRO A 285 -9.56 -6.71 4.73
N MET A 286 -9.79 -6.38 6.02
CA MET A 286 -10.66 -7.18 6.88
C MET A 286 -12.10 -7.20 6.36
N ARG A 287 -12.66 -6.03 6.02
CA ARG A 287 -14.00 -5.94 5.43
C ARG A 287 -14.07 -6.74 4.12
N SER A 288 -13.11 -6.55 3.24
CA SER A 288 -13.07 -7.25 1.96
C SER A 288 -13.11 -8.77 2.14
N HIS A 289 -12.25 -9.32 3.02
CA HIS A 289 -12.19 -10.75 3.29
C HIS A 289 -13.48 -11.29 3.91
N ILE A 290 -13.94 -10.68 4.99
CA ILE A 290 -15.08 -11.18 5.76
C ILE A 290 -16.35 -11.17 4.90
N PHE A 291 -16.57 -10.08 4.16
CA PHE A 291 -17.72 -10.00 3.24
C PHE A 291 -17.63 -11.02 2.11
N ASP A 292 -16.43 -11.24 1.58
CA ASP A 292 -16.20 -12.23 0.53
C ASP A 292 -16.47 -13.65 1.02
N GLN A 293 -15.94 -14.01 2.19
CA GLN A 293 -16.11 -15.32 2.79
C GLN A 293 -17.59 -15.63 3.08
N LEU A 294 -18.32 -14.67 3.66
CA LEU A 294 -19.69 -14.89 4.10
C LEU A 294 -20.73 -14.69 2.98
N LYS A 295 -20.58 -13.64 2.14
CA LYS A 295 -21.60 -13.29 1.14
C LYS A 295 -21.40 -13.96 -0.22
N ARG A 296 -20.15 -14.05 -0.71
CA ARG A 296 -19.88 -14.63 -2.02
C ARG A 296 -19.54 -16.10 -1.95
N LEU A 297 -18.66 -16.49 -1.03
CA LEU A 297 -18.21 -17.87 -0.92
C LEU A 297 -19.16 -18.72 -0.04
N GLY A 298 -19.93 -18.11 0.86
CA GLY A 298 -20.88 -18.80 1.74
C GLY A 298 -20.18 -19.84 2.61
N THR A 299 -19.02 -19.51 3.18
CA THR A 299 -18.22 -20.44 3.96
C THR A 299 -18.92 -20.87 5.26
N ASP A 300 -18.80 -22.14 5.62
CA ASP A 300 -19.23 -22.68 6.91
C ASP A 300 -18.14 -22.56 8.00
N ARG A 301 -16.95 -22.07 7.66
CA ARG A 301 -15.84 -21.87 8.60
C ARG A 301 -16.27 -20.89 9.69
N LYS A 302 -15.87 -21.17 10.91
CA LYS A 302 -16.03 -20.22 12.02
C LYS A 302 -15.13 -19.00 11.75
N ILE A 303 -15.71 -17.81 11.85
CA ILE A 303 -15.04 -16.53 11.62
C ILE A 303 -15.25 -15.63 12.84
N THR A 304 -14.17 -15.11 13.39
CA THR A 304 -14.22 -14.05 14.42
C THR A 304 -13.44 -12.84 13.95
N PHE A 305 -13.98 -11.64 14.18
CA PHE A 305 -13.32 -10.38 13.86
C PHE A 305 -13.12 -9.52 15.10
N TRP A 306 -11.88 -9.15 15.37
CA TRP A 306 -11.45 -8.38 16.52
C TRP A 306 -10.89 -7.03 16.05
N TYR A 307 -11.65 -5.96 16.32
CA TYR A 307 -11.28 -4.62 15.87
C TYR A 307 -10.87 -3.73 17.03
N GLY A 308 -9.66 -3.18 16.96
CA GLY A 308 -9.13 -2.20 17.90
C GLY A 308 -9.38 -0.77 17.41
N ALA A 309 -10.11 0.02 18.18
CA ALA A 309 -10.28 1.45 17.98
C ALA A 309 -9.80 2.23 19.20
N ARG A 310 -9.54 3.53 19.06
CA ARG A 310 -9.15 4.38 20.17
C ARG A 310 -10.37 4.76 21.01
N SER A 311 -11.38 5.30 20.38
CA SER A 311 -12.68 5.70 20.98
C SER A 311 -13.81 5.30 20.04
N LYS A 312 -15.05 5.56 20.46
CA LYS A 312 -16.25 5.24 19.65
C LYS A 312 -16.27 6.00 18.32
N ARG A 313 -15.73 7.20 18.29
CA ARG A 313 -15.58 8.03 17.08
C ARG A 313 -14.68 7.38 16.00
N GLU A 314 -13.83 6.45 16.40
CA GLU A 314 -12.92 5.72 15.49
C GLU A 314 -13.50 4.38 15.00
N MET A 315 -14.76 4.09 15.34
CA MET A 315 -15.47 2.90 14.85
C MET A 315 -16.23 3.22 13.58
N PHE A 316 -16.10 2.38 12.57
CA PHE A 316 -16.86 2.54 11.32
C PHE A 316 -17.25 1.19 10.73
N PHE A 317 -18.23 1.19 9.83
CA PHE A 317 -18.92 0.01 9.29
C PHE A 317 -19.62 -0.85 10.35
N VAL A 318 -19.94 -0.27 11.51
CA VAL A 318 -20.57 -0.98 12.63
C VAL A 318 -21.87 -1.66 12.21
N GLU A 319 -22.77 -0.92 11.59
CA GLU A 319 -24.07 -1.44 11.14
C GLU A 319 -23.93 -2.58 10.12
N ASP A 320 -22.89 -2.51 9.27
CA ASP A 320 -22.61 -3.55 8.28
C ASP A 320 -22.17 -4.85 8.94
N PHE A 321 -21.27 -4.78 9.93
CA PHE A 321 -20.82 -5.96 10.66
C PHE A 321 -21.88 -6.51 11.60
N ASP A 322 -22.68 -5.66 12.25
CA ASP A 322 -23.82 -6.09 13.09
C ASP A 322 -24.83 -6.86 12.25
N ARG A 323 -25.20 -6.34 11.08
CA ARG A 323 -26.08 -7.02 10.14
C ARG A 323 -25.49 -8.36 9.68
N LEU A 324 -24.20 -8.36 9.33
CA LEU A 324 -23.51 -9.56 8.86
C LEU A 324 -23.47 -10.64 9.96
N ALA A 325 -23.24 -10.27 11.22
CA ALA A 325 -23.27 -11.19 12.35
C ALA A 325 -24.68 -11.72 12.63
N ALA A 326 -25.71 -10.92 12.45
CA ALA A 326 -27.10 -11.36 12.60
C ALA A 326 -27.54 -12.35 11.51
N GLU A 327 -26.98 -12.22 10.30
CA GLU A 327 -27.30 -13.06 9.13
C GLU A 327 -26.49 -14.37 9.12
N ASN A 328 -25.33 -14.43 9.78
CA ASN A 328 -24.38 -15.56 9.67
C ASN A 328 -24.01 -16.10 11.07
N PRO A 329 -24.57 -17.23 11.50
CA PRO A 329 -24.36 -17.79 12.85
C PRO A 329 -22.90 -18.25 13.09
N ASN A 330 -22.13 -18.46 12.04
CA ASN A 330 -20.69 -18.80 12.09
C ASN A 330 -19.79 -17.57 12.18
N PHE A 331 -20.34 -16.34 12.23
CA PHE A 331 -19.59 -15.10 12.32
C PHE A 331 -19.91 -14.32 13.59
N THR A 332 -18.87 -13.85 14.26
CA THR A 332 -18.97 -12.88 15.36
C THR A 332 -17.92 -11.79 15.21
N TRP A 333 -18.25 -10.58 15.67
CA TRP A 333 -17.26 -9.51 15.70
C TRP A 333 -17.27 -8.78 17.04
N HIS A 334 -16.11 -8.23 17.41
CA HIS A 334 -15.86 -7.63 18.71
C HIS A 334 -15.01 -6.38 18.54
N VAL A 335 -15.35 -5.34 19.30
CA VAL A 335 -14.60 -4.08 19.31
C VAL A 335 -14.02 -3.85 20.70
N ALA A 336 -12.77 -3.43 20.76
CA ALA A 336 -12.13 -2.95 21.97
C ALA A 336 -11.69 -1.49 21.81
N LEU A 337 -12.03 -0.63 22.77
CA LEU A 337 -11.61 0.76 22.81
C LEU A 337 -10.43 0.93 23.77
N SER A 338 -9.30 1.40 23.22
CA SER A 338 -8.08 1.59 24.02
C SER A 338 -8.09 2.89 24.84
N ASP A 339 -8.93 3.86 24.45
CA ASP A 339 -9.07 5.18 25.08
C ASP A 339 -10.54 5.64 24.95
N ALA A 340 -11.45 4.83 25.53
CA ALA A 340 -12.88 5.14 25.53
C ALA A 340 -13.14 6.44 26.31
N LEU A 341 -13.84 7.38 25.69
CA LEU A 341 -14.18 8.66 26.30
C LEU A 341 -15.41 8.50 27.22
N PRO A 342 -15.53 9.30 28.29
CA PRO A 342 -16.70 9.25 29.16
C PRO A 342 -18.04 9.45 28.43
N GLU A 343 -18.03 10.34 27.42
CA GLU A 343 -19.19 10.63 26.57
C GLU A 343 -19.58 9.49 25.61
N ASP A 344 -18.67 8.55 25.34
CA ASP A 344 -18.96 7.37 24.53
C ASP A 344 -20.02 6.47 25.14
N ASN A 345 -20.21 6.51 26.48
CA ASN A 345 -21.06 5.59 27.24
C ASN A 345 -20.81 4.14 26.81
N TRP A 346 -19.53 3.79 26.62
CA TRP A 346 -19.12 2.50 26.09
C TRP A 346 -19.30 1.39 27.12
N THR A 347 -19.97 0.31 26.72
CA THR A 347 -20.22 -0.87 27.57
C THR A 347 -19.52 -2.13 27.06
N GLY A 348 -18.81 -2.04 25.92
CA GLY A 348 -18.05 -3.13 25.35
C GLY A 348 -16.65 -3.26 25.97
N TYR A 349 -15.78 -4.00 25.27
CA TYR A 349 -14.42 -4.23 25.76
C TYR A 349 -13.57 -2.96 25.74
N THR A 350 -12.69 -2.84 26.73
CA THR A 350 -11.70 -1.75 26.84
C THR A 350 -10.29 -2.30 26.92
N GLY A 351 -9.33 -1.56 26.38
CA GLY A 351 -7.91 -1.92 26.32
C GLY A 351 -7.41 -2.19 24.90
N PHE A 352 -6.16 -2.61 24.80
CA PHE A 352 -5.55 -2.93 23.50
C PHE A 352 -6.10 -4.26 22.99
N ILE A 353 -6.37 -4.32 21.69
CA ILE A 353 -7.07 -5.44 21.06
C ILE A 353 -6.37 -6.80 21.25
N HIS A 354 -5.04 -6.84 21.28
CA HIS A 354 -4.32 -8.11 21.51
C HIS A 354 -4.58 -8.69 22.91
N ASN A 355 -4.65 -7.84 23.95
CA ASN A 355 -4.98 -8.27 25.30
C ASN A 355 -6.44 -8.76 25.40
N VAL A 356 -7.36 -8.01 24.80
CA VAL A 356 -8.78 -8.37 24.80
C VAL A 356 -9.00 -9.68 24.03
N LEU A 357 -8.40 -9.84 22.87
CA LEU A 357 -8.47 -11.09 22.11
C LEU A 357 -7.92 -12.28 22.91
N TYR A 358 -6.80 -12.10 23.60
CA TYR A 358 -6.24 -13.14 24.44
C TYR A 358 -7.19 -13.48 25.60
N GLU A 359 -7.59 -12.50 26.39
CA GLU A 359 -8.36 -12.70 27.62
C GLU A 359 -9.78 -13.22 27.37
N GLN A 360 -10.43 -12.75 26.29
CA GLN A 360 -11.83 -13.07 26.01
C GLN A 360 -12.01 -14.26 25.08
N TYR A 361 -10.95 -14.70 24.40
CA TYR A 361 -11.07 -15.73 23.39
C TYR A 361 -9.93 -16.75 23.39
N LEU A 362 -8.68 -16.34 23.14
CA LEU A 362 -7.60 -17.28 22.87
C LEU A 362 -7.11 -18.03 24.13
N ARG A 363 -7.17 -17.42 25.31
CA ARG A 363 -6.74 -18.08 26.55
C ARG A 363 -7.50 -19.37 26.84
N ASP A 364 -8.79 -19.40 26.56
CA ASP A 364 -9.67 -20.54 26.81
C ASP A 364 -10.02 -21.31 25.52
N HIS A 365 -9.37 -20.96 24.40
CA HIS A 365 -9.55 -21.65 23.13
C HIS A 365 -8.86 -23.01 23.15
N PRO A 366 -9.55 -24.10 22.72
CA PRO A 366 -9.01 -25.46 22.84
C PRO A 366 -7.74 -25.73 22.02
N ALA A 367 -7.56 -25.02 20.90
CA ALA A 367 -6.44 -25.18 19.97
C ALA A 367 -6.19 -23.91 19.16
N PRO A 368 -5.65 -22.82 19.76
CA PRO A 368 -5.37 -21.59 19.04
C PRO A 368 -4.36 -21.78 17.90
N GLU A 369 -3.45 -22.75 18.03
CA GLU A 369 -2.48 -23.13 17.00
C GLU A 369 -3.10 -23.79 15.75
N ALA A 370 -4.36 -24.20 15.83
CA ALA A 370 -5.10 -24.75 14.70
C ALA A 370 -5.92 -23.68 13.92
N CYS A 371 -5.88 -22.42 14.33
CA CYS A 371 -6.55 -21.31 13.65
C CYS A 371 -5.65 -20.66 12.60
N GLU A 372 -6.25 -19.92 11.69
CA GLU A 372 -5.59 -18.98 10.76
C GLU A 372 -5.87 -17.54 11.18
N PHE A 373 -4.83 -16.75 11.28
CA PHE A 373 -4.90 -15.36 11.72
C PHE A 373 -4.62 -14.41 10.57
N TYR A 374 -5.56 -13.51 10.30
CA TYR A 374 -5.46 -12.49 9.26
C TYR A 374 -5.45 -11.13 9.93
N MET A 375 -4.39 -10.34 9.75
CA MET A 375 -4.25 -9.12 10.49
C MET A 375 -3.77 -7.94 9.65
N CYS A 376 -4.26 -6.76 9.99
CA CYS A 376 -3.84 -5.49 9.41
C CYS A 376 -4.12 -4.34 10.38
N GLY A 377 -3.12 -3.52 10.65
CA GLY A 377 -3.27 -2.36 11.53
C GLY A 377 -1.95 -1.65 11.81
N PRO A 378 -1.91 -0.77 12.82
CA PRO A 378 -0.70 -0.06 13.20
C PRO A 378 0.46 -1.02 13.55
N PRO A 379 1.73 -0.68 13.22
CA PRO A 379 2.87 -1.57 13.45
C PRO A 379 3.00 -2.09 14.89
N ILE A 380 2.73 -1.24 15.89
CA ILE A 380 2.75 -1.64 17.31
C ILE A 380 1.67 -2.70 17.60
N MET A 381 0.46 -2.55 17.04
CA MET A 381 -0.60 -3.54 17.19
C MET A 381 -0.18 -4.86 16.54
N ASN A 382 0.29 -4.81 15.30
CA ASN A 382 0.71 -5.99 14.55
C ASN A 382 1.79 -6.75 15.31
N GLN A 383 2.83 -6.08 15.80
CA GLN A 383 3.90 -6.71 16.56
C GLN A 383 3.41 -7.34 17.87
N SER A 384 2.51 -6.67 18.59
CA SER A 384 1.94 -7.17 19.84
C SER A 384 1.09 -8.43 19.62
N VAL A 385 0.26 -8.42 18.56
CA VAL A 385 -0.54 -9.59 18.16
C VAL A 385 0.37 -10.76 17.75
N ILE A 386 1.37 -10.52 16.90
CA ILE A 386 2.30 -11.55 16.47
C ILE A 386 3.01 -12.20 17.65
N ASN A 387 3.54 -11.41 18.58
CA ASN A 387 4.22 -11.94 19.75
C ASN A 387 3.29 -12.81 20.60
N MET A 388 2.06 -12.33 20.87
CA MET A 388 1.05 -13.09 21.59
C MET A 388 0.72 -14.43 20.91
N LEU A 389 0.55 -14.44 19.59
CA LEU A 389 0.22 -15.66 18.83
C LEU A 389 1.38 -16.68 18.85
N LEU A 390 2.62 -16.20 18.71
CA LEU A 390 3.81 -17.06 18.80
C LEU A 390 3.96 -17.65 20.21
N ASP A 391 3.68 -16.89 21.26
CA ASP A 391 3.67 -17.36 22.65
C ASP A 391 2.61 -18.43 22.90
N LEU A 392 1.50 -18.42 22.14
CA LEU A 392 0.45 -19.45 22.14
C LEU A 392 0.79 -20.67 21.27
N GLY A 393 1.95 -20.68 20.61
CA GLY A 393 2.38 -21.80 19.78
C GLY A 393 1.80 -21.78 18.35
N VAL A 394 1.25 -20.66 17.90
CA VAL A 394 0.79 -20.51 16.51
C VAL A 394 2.00 -20.47 15.58
N ASP A 395 1.97 -21.28 14.53
CA ASP A 395 3.03 -21.28 13.52
C ASP A 395 3.04 -19.95 12.74
N ARG A 396 4.24 -19.46 12.44
CA ARG A 396 4.39 -18.19 11.68
C ARG A 396 3.65 -18.22 10.33
N GLU A 397 3.54 -19.39 9.73
CA GLU A 397 2.84 -19.58 8.45
C GLU A 397 1.33 -19.37 8.57
N ASP A 398 0.74 -19.58 9.74
CA ASP A 398 -0.69 -19.36 9.99
C ASP A 398 -1.02 -17.92 10.42
N ILE A 399 -0.01 -17.03 10.42
CA ILE A 399 -0.16 -15.59 10.70
C ILE A 399 0.04 -14.81 9.41
N MET A 400 -1.06 -14.41 8.77
CA MET A 400 -1.07 -13.59 7.55
C MET A 400 -1.17 -12.12 7.93
N LEU A 401 -0.25 -11.31 7.41
CA LEU A 401 -0.15 -9.88 7.70
C LEU A 401 -0.22 -9.07 6.40
N ASP A 402 -1.13 -8.11 6.34
CA ASP A 402 -1.09 -7.01 5.38
C ASP A 402 -0.41 -5.81 6.05
N ASP A 403 0.84 -5.55 5.67
CA ASP A 403 1.66 -4.48 6.26
C ASP A 403 1.67 -3.26 5.35
N PHE A 404 1.05 -2.18 5.80
CA PHE A 404 1.00 -0.92 5.04
C PHE A 404 2.31 -0.13 5.06
N GLY A 405 3.33 -0.63 5.76
CA GLY A 405 4.60 0.06 5.98
C GLY A 405 4.43 1.23 6.96
N GLY A 406 5.36 1.37 7.89
CA GLY A 406 5.43 2.49 8.83
C GLY A 406 6.47 3.52 8.42
#